data_320fc695def96eaee582236a0ecb03b1
#
_entry.id   320fc695def96eaee582236a0ecb03b1
#
_cell.length_a   1.000
_cell.length_b   1.000
_cell.length_c   1.000
_cell.angle_alpha   90.00
_cell.angle_beta   90.00
_cell.angle_gamma   90.00
#
_symmetry.space_group_name_H-M   'P 1'
#
loop_
_entity.id
_entity.type
_entity.pdbx_description
1 polymer ?
#
loop_
_entity_poly.entity_id
_entity_poly.type
_entity_poly.pdbx_seq_one_letter_code
_entity_poly.pdbx_strand_id
1 'polypeptide(L)'
;MCDFDVLVIGSGPAGTLIAASLAERGLKVGGLTATPVDKPWPNTYGIWEDELTALGLSGFLSHRWENTVSYYAEGEVKHDRAYGLIDKIKFQRYLLDRCAAGGVSWQMAQAQGITHQDLGSIVTTDVGVALKARVVVDASGHNPVFVKRQNRGPVAYQAAYGIVGRFSAPPVQPERFVHQDFRSDHLSDLEEAQTPPTFLYAMDLGQGVYLIEETSLALAPAMGLDVLERRLHQRLKFHGIEVTEVHEVERCLFPMTLPLPDLQQPVVAFGGAASMVNPASGYMMGALLRRAPSLADALASALADPQRSTQQIACAGWQGLWPADRLRKYYLYRFGLEKLMRFDEQQLKHFFDAFFSIPQDQWSGFLADELSTSQLVAAMVRLFMQAPNDVRWSLMQFPGQESQLLWQFLSLQAAQA
;
A
#
# COMPACT_ATOMS: atom_id res chain seq x y z
N MET A 1 -13.12 26.02 23.14
CA MET A 1 -12.64 26.29 21.77
C MET A 1 -11.61 25.20 21.44
N CYS A 2 -11.62 24.63 20.27
CA CYS A 2 -10.59 23.66 19.84
C CYS A 2 -9.29 24.38 19.51
N ASP A 3 -8.16 23.72 19.75
CA ASP A 3 -6.84 24.20 19.42
C ASP A 3 -6.61 24.16 17.91
N PHE A 4 -7.21 23.13 17.25
CA PHE A 4 -7.10 22.84 15.82
C PHE A 4 -8.46 22.51 15.20
N ASP A 5 -8.58 22.72 13.89
CA ASP A 5 -9.69 22.17 13.10
C ASP A 5 -9.48 20.66 12.91
N VAL A 6 -8.24 20.26 12.58
CA VAL A 6 -7.86 18.87 12.40
C VAL A 6 -6.58 18.56 13.17
N LEU A 7 -6.56 17.45 13.91
CA LEU A 7 -5.34 16.88 14.49
C LEU A 7 -4.96 15.61 13.73
N VAL A 8 -3.78 15.61 13.12
CA VAL A 8 -3.23 14.46 12.39
C VAL A 8 -2.27 13.69 13.28
N ILE A 9 -2.44 12.37 13.38
CA ILE A 9 -1.57 11.49 14.18
C ILE A 9 -0.69 10.68 13.26
N GLY A 10 0.64 10.83 13.41
CA GLY A 10 1.67 10.19 12.60
C GLY A 10 2.30 11.12 11.58
N SER A 11 3.62 10.99 11.40
CA SER A 11 4.45 11.79 10.49
C SER A 11 5.11 10.97 9.37
N GLY A 12 4.57 9.78 9.10
CA GLY A 12 4.94 9.00 7.91
C GLY A 12 4.44 9.64 6.62
N PRO A 13 4.66 9.02 5.44
CA PRO A 13 4.21 9.56 4.15
C PRO A 13 2.73 9.95 4.13
N ALA A 14 1.86 9.10 4.71
CA ALA A 14 0.44 9.38 4.79
C ALA A 14 0.13 10.60 5.66
N GLY A 15 0.73 10.68 6.85
CA GLY A 15 0.47 11.75 7.82
C GLY A 15 0.94 13.11 7.32
N THR A 16 2.16 13.21 6.80
CA THR A 16 2.69 14.47 6.25
C THR A 16 1.93 14.93 5.01
N LEU A 17 1.55 13.99 4.12
CA LEU A 17 0.77 14.30 2.92
C LEU A 17 -0.63 14.83 3.27
N ILE A 18 -1.36 14.16 4.17
CA ILE A 18 -2.71 14.61 4.53
C ILE A 18 -2.68 15.90 5.33
N ALA A 19 -1.69 16.10 6.21
CA ALA A 19 -1.53 17.35 6.95
C ALA A 19 -1.30 18.53 6.01
N ALA A 20 -0.39 18.39 5.03
CA ALA A 20 -0.15 19.40 4.00
C ALA A 20 -1.43 19.68 3.20
N SER A 21 -2.12 18.63 2.74
CA SER A 21 -3.34 18.77 1.94
C SER A 21 -4.48 19.47 2.69
N LEU A 22 -4.61 19.24 3.99
CA LEU A 22 -5.59 19.92 4.84
C LEU A 22 -5.24 21.40 5.06
N ALA A 23 -3.97 21.69 5.34
CA ALA A 23 -3.49 23.05 5.57
C ALA A 23 -3.63 23.92 4.30
N GLU A 24 -3.42 23.37 3.11
CA GLU A 24 -3.66 24.04 1.81
C GLU A 24 -5.13 24.40 1.58
N ARG A 25 -6.08 23.82 2.32
CA ARG A 25 -7.51 24.23 2.33
C ARG A 25 -7.80 25.28 3.38
N GLY A 26 -6.78 25.87 4.00
CA GLY A 26 -6.92 26.91 5.01
C GLY A 26 -7.37 26.42 6.39
N LEU A 27 -7.31 25.10 6.65
CA LEU A 27 -7.63 24.53 7.95
C LEU A 27 -6.45 24.71 8.93
N LYS A 28 -6.76 24.96 10.18
CA LYS A 28 -5.78 24.97 11.27
C LYS A 28 -5.43 23.54 11.66
N VAL A 29 -4.26 23.05 11.21
CA VAL A 29 -3.84 21.67 11.37
C VAL A 29 -2.78 21.55 12.47
N GLY A 30 -3.04 20.64 13.44
CA GLY A 30 -2.04 20.14 14.38
C GLY A 30 -1.53 18.78 13.93
N GLY A 31 -0.26 18.50 14.16
CA GLY A 31 0.35 17.19 13.94
C GLY A 31 0.91 16.62 15.24
N LEU A 32 0.69 15.33 15.48
CA LEU A 32 1.23 14.59 16.62
C LEU A 32 2.09 13.45 16.13
N THR A 33 3.36 13.40 16.55
CA THR A 33 4.33 12.41 16.09
C THR A 33 5.13 11.82 17.25
N ALA A 34 5.35 10.50 17.24
CA ALA A 34 6.12 9.80 18.27
C ALA A 34 7.64 9.98 18.13
N THR A 35 8.11 10.46 17.00
CA THR A 35 9.53 10.69 16.69
C THR A 35 9.69 12.06 16.04
N PRO A 36 10.91 12.63 15.92
CA PRO A 36 11.12 13.84 15.16
C PRO A 36 10.47 13.75 13.77
N VAL A 37 9.76 14.80 13.36
CA VAL A 37 8.98 14.81 12.11
C VAL A 37 9.84 14.67 10.86
N ASP A 38 11.08 15.10 10.94
CA ASP A 38 12.12 15.04 9.90
C ASP A 38 12.96 13.76 9.93
N LYS A 39 12.67 12.84 10.89
CA LYS A 39 13.31 11.52 10.88
C LYS A 39 13.05 10.84 9.54
N PRO A 40 14.10 10.39 8.81
CA PRO A 40 13.94 9.72 7.53
C PRO A 40 12.98 8.52 7.60
N TRP A 41 12.11 8.41 6.61
CA TRP A 41 11.23 7.24 6.51
C TRP A 41 12.04 5.97 6.25
N PRO A 42 11.75 4.88 6.97
CA PRO A 42 12.60 3.68 6.93
C PRO A 42 12.47 2.89 5.63
N ASN A 43 11.33 2.90 4.97
CA ASN A 43 11.05 2.02 3.86
C ASN A 43 11.47 2.63 2.51
N THR A 44 11.73 1.77 1.55
CA THR A 44 11.85 2.12 0.14
C THR A 44 10.45 2.18 -0.50
N TYR A 45 10.22 3.15 -1.40
CA TYR A 45 8.93 3.35 -2.04
C TYR A 45 9.09 3.33 -3.55
N GLY A 46 8.71 2.20 -4.14
CA GLY A 46 8.59 2.06 -5.58
C GLY A 46 7.22 2.50 -6.09
N ILE A 47 7.17 2.98 -7.33
CA ILE A 47 5.95 3.44 -7.99
C ILE A 47 6.10 3.36 -9.51
N TRP A 48 5.03 3.11 -10.24
CA TRP A 48 5.04 3.28 -11.68
C TRP A 48 5.16 4.77 -12.02
N GLU A 49 6.10 5.11 -12.91
CA GLU A 49 6.46 6.51 -13.21
C GLU A 49 5.27 7.36 -13.66
N ASP A 50 4.40 6.79 -14.48
CA ASP A 50 3.22 7.48 -15.01
C ASP A 50 2.25 7.96 -13.91
N GLU A 51 2.17 7.25 -12.77
CA GLU A 51 1.37 7.69 -11.62
C GLU A 51 1.91 9.00 -11.00
N LEU A 52 3.24 9.17 -10.92
CA LEU A 52 3.84 10.44 -10.45
C LEU A 52 3.79 11.53 -11.53
N THR A 53 4.00 11.16 -12.79
CA THR A 53 3.97 12.09 -13.91
C THR A 53 2.58 12.73 -14.06
N ALA A 54 1.51 11.93 -13.91
CA ALA A 54 0.14 12.43 -13.93
C ALA A 54 -0.16 13.45 -12.82
N LEU A 55 0.63 13.43 -11.73
CA LEU A 55 0.52 14.34 -10.59
C LEU A 55 1.54 15.50 -10.63
N GLY A 56 2.38 15.58 -11.66
CA GLY A 56 3.46 16.57 -11.76
C GLY A 56 4.61 16.35 -10.76
N LEU A 57 4.78 15.12 -10.26
CA LEU A 57 5.73 14.77 -9.21
C LEU A 57 6.91 13.92 -9.70
N SER A 58 7.10 13.74 -11.00
CA SER A 58 8.20 12.93 -11.59
C SER A 58 9.59 13.37 -11.14
N GLY A 59 9.77 14.66 -10.78
CA GLY A 59 11.01 15.19 -10.24
C GLY A 59 11.44 14.63 -8.88
N PHE A 60 10.60 13.80 -8.24
CA PHE A 60 10.88 13.15 -6.96
C PHE A 60 11.33 11.70 -7.10
N LEU A 61 11.63 11.22 -8.30
CA LEU A 61 12.28 9.93 -8.50
C LEU A 61 13.78 10.04 -8.29
N SER A 62 14.36 9.13 -7.50
CA SER A 62 15.82 8.95 -7.38
C SER A 62 16.37 8.06 -8.48
N HIS A 63 15.58 7.05 -8.89
CA HIS A 63 15.92 6.09 -9.94
C HIS A 63 14.70 5.85 -10.82
N ARG A 64 14.97 5.47 -12.06
CA ARG A 64 13.96 5.19 -13.09
C ARG A 64 14.47 4.08 -14.01
N TRP A 65 13.63 3.10 -14.26
CA TRP A 65 13.93 1.98 -15.14
C TRP A 65 12.88 1.87 -16.25
N GLU A 66 13.31 1.96 -17.50
CA GLU A 66 12.47 1.65 -18.67
C GLU A 66 12.47 0.14 -18.98
N ASN A 67 13.53 -0.55 -18.60
CA ASN A 67 13.69 -1.99 -18.79
C ASN A 67 13.12 -2.74 -17.58
N THR A 68 11.80 -2.75 -17.46
CA THR A 68 11.05 -3.46 -16.43
C THR A 68 10.64 -4.83 -16.93
N VAL A 69 10.99 -5.89 -16.18
CA VAL A 69 10.70 -7.27 -16.56
C VAL A 69 10.15 -8.09 -15.41
N SER A 70 9.45 -9.17 -15.74
CA SER A 70 9.07 -10.25 -14.82
C SER A 70 9.38 -11.61 -15.44
N TYR A 71 9.45 -12.67 -14.62
CA TYR A 71 9.69 -14.03 -15.07
C TYR A 71 8.62 -14.96 -14.51
N TYR A 72 7.83 -15.57 -15.41
CA TYR A 72 6.75 -16.49 -15.10
C TYR A 72 6.90 -17.81 -15.85
N ALA A 73 5.80 -18.53 -16.14
CA ALA A 73 5.84 -19.84 -16.79
C ALA A 73 6.33 -19.76 -18.25
N GLU A 74 5.88 -18.76 -19.00
CA GLU A 74 6.28 -18.54 -20.41
C GLU A 74 7.66 -17.88 -20.56
N GLY A 75 8.33 -17.56 -19.43
CA GLY A 75 9.65 -16.95 -19.40
C GLY A 75 9.64 -15.47 -19.08
N GLU A 76 10.47 -14.67 -19.79
CA GLU A 76 10.59 -13.23 -19.57
C GLU A 76 9.40 -12.47 -20.17
N VAL A 77 8.72 -11.71 -19.33
CA VAL A 77 7.67 -10.75 -19.72
C VAL A 77 8.23 -9.34 -19.57
N LYS A 78 8.28 -8.57 -20.67
CA LYS A 78 8.66 -7.16 -20.65
C LYS A 78 7.43 -6.30 -20.39
N HIS A 79 7.57 -5.33 -19.50
CA HIS A 79 6.55 -4.34 -19.24
C HIS A 79 6.92 -3.04 -19.95
N ASP A 80 6.10 -2.62 -20.93
CA ASP A 80 6.27 -1.33 -21.64
C ASP A 80 5.80 -0.17 -20.74
N ARG A 81 6.26 -0.16 -19.50
CA ARG A 81 5.92 0.81 -18.46
C ARG A 81 7.12 1.03 -17.57
N ALA A 82 7.55 2.27 -17.44
CA ALA A 82 8.68 2.61 -16.60
C ALA A 82 8.31 2.55 -15.11
N TYR A 83 9.24 2.04 -14.32
CA TYR A 83 9.14 2.00 -12.87
C TYR A 83 10.12 2.97 -12.24
N GLY A 84 9.78 3.54 -11.10
CA GLY A 84 10.61 4.49 -10.40
C GLY A 84 10.72 4.23 -8.92
N LEU A 85 11.81 4.69 -8.34
CA LEU A 85 12.04 4.71 -6.91
C LEU A 85 11.92 6.14 -6.41
N ILE A 86 11.06 6.39 -5.43
CA ILE A 86 10.88 7.71 -4.85
C ILE A 86 12.12 8.08 -4.02
N ASP A 87 12.68 9.26 -4.27
CA ASP A 87 13.65 9.89 -3.38
C ASP A 87 12.94 10.24 -2.07
N LYS A 88 12.98 9.31 -1.12
CA LYS A 88 12.25 9.43 0.14
C LYS A 88 12.65 10.69 0.94
N ILE A 89 13.90 11.08 0.87
CA ILE A 89 14.42 12.27 1.60
C ILE A 89 13.91 13.56 0.95
N LYS A 90 14.07 13.69 -0.36
CA LYS A 90 13.61 14.85 -1.13
C LYS A 90 12.09 14.99 -1.06
N PHE A 91 11.38 13.90 -1.16
CA PHE A 91 9.92 13.89 -1.12
C PHE A 91 9.38 14.19 0.29
N GLN A 92 9.99 13.64 1.35
CA GLN A 92 9.66 13.99 2.74
C GLN A 92 9.86 15.48 2.99
N ARG A 93 10.99 16.03 2.57
CA ARG A 93 11.28 17.46 2.71
C ARG A 93 10.21 18.31 2.00
N TYR A 94 9.90 17.98 0.76
CA TYR A 94 8.84 18.65 0.01
C TYR A 94 7.51 18.69 0.75
N LEU A 95 7.09 17.56 1.34
CA LEU A 95 5.84 17.51 2.11
C LEU A 95 5.93 18.31 3.41
N LEU A 96 7.06 18.30 4.09
CA LEU A 96 7.28 19.10 5.29
C LEU A 96 7.30 20.61 4.98
N ASP A 97 7.91 21.03 3.87
CA ASP A 97 7.89 22.42 3.42
C ASP A 97 6.45 22.88 3.12
N ARG A 98 5.61 22.02 2.49
CA ARG A 98 4.17 22.28 2.31
C ARG A 98 3.44 22.41 3.65
N CYS A 99 3.72 21.52 4.60
CA CYS A 99 3.17 21.61 5.96
C CYS A 99 3.54 22.93 6.63
N ALA A 100 4.81 23.33 6.56
CA ALA A 100 5.31 24.56 7.14
C ALA A 100 4.67 25.80 6.50
N ALA A 101 4.58 25.84 5.16
CA ALA A 101 3.93 26.91 4.42
C ALA A 101 2.43 27.06 4.78
N GLY A 102 1.75 25.95 5.06
CA GLY A 102 0.37 25.91 5.53
C GLY A 102 0.19 26.11 7.03
N GLY A 103 1.27 26.35 7.78
CA GLY A 103 1.22 26.62 9.23
C GLY A 103 0.90 25.39 10.09
N VAL A 104 1.20 24.16 9.62
CA VAL A 104 1.03 22.93 10.42
C VAL A 104 1.95 22.96 11.63
N SER A 105 1.39 22.79 12.81
CA SER A 105 2.13 22.75 14.08
C SER A 105 2.34 21.31 14.53
N TRP A 106 3.58 20.82 14.48
CA TRP A 106 3.95 19.47 14.92
C TRP A 106 4.36 19.44 16.38
N GLN A 107 3.83 18.49 17.13
CA GLN A 107 4.20 18.18 18.51
C GLN A 107 4.75 16.75 18.60
N MET A 108 5.92 16.60 19.22
CA MET A 108 6.51 15.30 19.46
C MET A 108 5.99 14.72 20.77
N ALA A 109 5.05 13.77 20.67
CA ALA A 109 4.50 12.97 21.76
C ALA A 109 3.72 11.78 21.19
N GLN A 110 3.45 10.77 22.01
CA GLN A 110 2.62 9.63 21.62
C GLN A 110 1.16 9.85 22.06
N ALA A 111 0.23 9.65 21.13
CA ALA A 111 -1.18 9.62 21.46
C ALA A 111 -1.50 8.37 22.31
N GLN A 112 -2.16 8.55 23.44
CA GLN A 112 -2.54 7.47 24.35
C GLN A 112 -4.04 7.27 24.49
N GLY A 113 -4.82 8.36 24.47
CA GLY A 113 -6.25 8.31 24.67
C GLY A 113 -6.98 9.34 23.85
N ILE A 114 -8.23 9.04 23.53
CA ILE A 114 -9.13 9.97 22.86
C ILE A 114 -10.50 9.98 23.55
N THR A 115 -11.03 11.18 23.75
CA THR A 115 -12.41 11.38 24.25
C THR A 115 -13.14 12.25 23.25
N HIS A 116 -14.29 11.77 22.76
CA HIS A 116 -15.12 12.49 21.82
C HIS A 116 -16.18 13.31 22.56
N GLN A 117 -16.37 14.53 22.08
CA GLN A 117 -17.43 15.44 22.46
C GLN A 117 -18.24 15.79 21.21
N ASP A 118 -19.37 16.42 21.38
CA ASP A 118 -20.27 16.76 20.27
C ASP A 118 -19.55 17.63 19.20
N LEU A 119 -18.83 18.66 19.64
CA LEU A 119 -18.15 19.62 18.75
C LEU A 119 -16.61 19.48 18.72
N GLY A 120 -16.06 18.33 19.05
CA GLY A 120 -14.62 18.09 19.00
C GLY A 120 -14.16 16.83 19.74
N SER A 121 -12.89 16.55 19.65
CA SER A 121 -12.23 15.44 20.34
C SER A 121 -11.03 15.96 21.14
N ILE A 122 -10.74 15.30 22.25
CA ILE A 122 -9.59 15.56 23.11
C ILE A 122 -8.66 14.35 23.00
N VAL A 123 -7.45 14.56 22.51
CA VAL A 123 -6.40 13.55 22.47
C VAL A 123 -5.43 13.80 23.61
N THR A 124 -5.21 12.80 24.45
CA THR A 124 -4.22 12.83 25.51
C THR A 124 -2.93 12.13 25.10
N THR A 125 -1.80 12.64 25.55
CA THR A 125 -0.45 12.15 25.19
C THR A 125 0.28 11.57 26.38
N ASP A 126 1.34 10.80 26.09
CA ASP A 126 2.25 10.21 27.07
C ASP A 126 2.99 11.24 27.94
N VAL A 127 3.12 12.48 27.45
CA VAL A 127 3.72 13.60 28.21
C VAL A 127 2.69 14.44 28.97
N GLY A 128 1.46 13.97 29.08
CA GLY A 128 0.40 14.62 29.86
C GLY A 128 -0.25 15.83 29.18
N VAL A 129 0.05 16.10 27.92
CA VAL A 129 -0.60 17.18 27.15
C VAL A 129 -1.92 16.68 26.57
N ALA A 130 -2.95 17.55 26.60
CA ALA A 130 -4.24 17.31 25.98
C ALA A 130 -4.43 18.27 24.80
N LEU A 131 -4.67 17.74 23.60
CA LEU A 131 -4.91 18.51 22.37
C LEU A 131 -6.37 18.40 21.96
N LYS A 132 -6.98 19.53 21.62
CA LYS A 132 -8.40 19.60 21.23
C LYS A 132 -8.51 19.89 19.74
N ALA A 133 -9.25 19.06 19.00
CA ALA A 133 -9.53 19.28 17.59
C ALA A 133 -10.98 19.01 17.25
N ARG A 134 -11.50 19.67 16.20
CA ARG A 134 -12.84 19.41 15.68
C ARG A 134 -12.96 17.97 15.16
N VAL A 135 -11.90 17.46 14.52
CA VAL A 135 -11.80 16.07 14.05
C VAL A 135 -10.35 15.58 14.16
N VAL A 136 -10.18 14.27 14.35
CA VAL A 136 -8.87 13.60 14.38
C VAL A 136 -8.73 12.74 13.13
N VAL A 137 -7.56 12.83 12.47
CA VAL A 137 -7.15 11.96 11.38
C VAL A 137 -6.00 11.07 11.85
N ASP A 138 -6.26 9.78 12.01
CA ASP A 138 -5.25 8.78 12.37
C ASP A 138 -4.51 8.30 11.11
N ALA A 139 -3.24 8.68 11.00
CA ALA A 139 -2.32 8.27 9.94
C ALA A 139 -1.09 7.54 10.52
N SER A 140 -1.26 6.86 11.65
CA SER A 140 -0.18 6.21 12.41
C SER A 140 0.26 4.86 11.85
N GLY A 141 -0.28 4.43 10.70
CA GLY A 141 0.14 3.21 10.01
C GLY A 141 -0.81 2.02 10.20
N HIS A 142 -0.30 0.82 9.99
CA HIS A 142 -1.13 -0.40 9.94
C HIS A 142 -1.69 -0.83 11.31
N ASN A 143 -1.03 -0.42 12.39
CA ASN A 143 -1.48 -0.58 13.76
C ASN A 143 -1.97 0.78 14.29
N PRO A 144 -3.17 1.23 13.89
CA PRO A 144 -3.65 2.57 14.21
C PRO A 144 -3.92 2.73 15.70
N VAL A 145 -3.72 3.95 16.20
CA VAL A 145 -3.87 4.25 17.62
C VAL A 145 -5.34 4.28 18.03
N PHE A 146 -6.22 4.85 17.20
CA PHE A 146 -7.61 5.08 17.58
C PHE A 146 -8.65 4.45 16.66
N VAL A 147 -8.24 4.00 15.48
CA VAL A 147 -9.18 3.46 14.49
C VAL A 147 -9.67 2.08 14.87
N LYS A 148 -10.98 1.93 14.98
CA LYS A 148 -11.65 0.66 15.27
C LYS A 148 -11.94 -0.09 13.96
N ARG A 149 -11.81 -1.42 14.02
CA ARG A 149 -12.17 -2.35 12.95
C ARG A 149 -13.00 -3.50 13.49
N GLN A 150 -13.87 -4.05 12.67
CA GLN A 150 -14.49 -5.33 12.99
C GLN A 150 -13.45 -6.44 12.82
N ASN A 151 -13.33 -7.31 13.82
CA ASN A 151 -12.51 -8.52 13.67
C ASN A 151 -13.23 -9.47 12.70
N ARG A 152 -12.64 -9.74 11.52
CA ARG A 152 -13.20 -10.59 10.47
C ARG A 152 -12.29 -11.76 10.10
N GLY A 153 -11.56 -12.28 11.05
CA GLY A 153 -10.68 -13.44 10.85
C GLY A 153 -9.20 -13.06 10.64
N PRO A 154 -8.38 -14.02 10.19
CA PRO A 154 -6.94 -13.82 10.05
C PRO A 154 -6.63 -12.77 8.97
N VAL A 155 -5.61 -11.96 9.25
CA VAL A 155 -5.07 -10.98 8.30
C VAL A 155 -3.91 -11.63 7.57
N ALA A 156 -3.93 -11.58 6.24
CA ALA A 156 -2.80 -11.98 5.42
C ALA A 156 -1.83 -10.81 5.22
N TYR A 157 -0.55 -11.12 5.24
CA TYR A 157 0.54 -10.17 5.11
C TYR A 157 1.43 -10.51 3.93
N GLN A 158 1.90 -9.51 3.24
CA GLN A 158 3.07 -9.61 2.37
C GLN A 158 4.31 -9.37 3.22
N ALA A 159 5.32 -10.21 3.05
CA ALA A 159 6.61 -10.10 3.72
C ALA A 159 7.74 -10.09 2.69
N ALA A 160 8.78 -9.30 2.95
CA ALA A 160 9.99 -9.27 2.15
C ALA A 160 11.22 -9.10 3.03
N TYR A 161 12.31 -9.76 2.62
CA TYR A 161 13.65 -9.54 3.13
C TYR A 161 14.55 -9.11 2.00
N GLY A 162 15.19 -7.96 2.13
CA GLY A 162 16.01 -7.37 1.09
C GLY A 162 17.37 -6.88 1.58
N ILE A 163 18.30 -6.80 0.64
CA ILE A 163 19.65 -6.25 0.83
C ILE A 163 19.86 -5.16 -0.20
N VAL A 164 20.21 -3.96 0.29
CA VAL A 164 20.83 -2.91 -0.51
C VAL A 164 22.35 -3.04 -0.31
N GLY A 165 23.11 -3.24 -1.38
CA GLY A 165 24.54 -3.46 -1.24
C GLY A 165 25.29 -3.73 -2.53
N ARG A 166 26.50 -4.23 -2.38
CA ARG A 166 27.38 -4.66 -3.47
C ARG A 166 27.51 -6.17 -3.48
N PHE A 167 27.72 -6.71 -4.68
CA PHE A 167 27.77 -8.15 -4.91
C PHE A 167 29.00 -8.51 -5.77
N SER A 168 29.47 -9.76 -5.68
CA SER A 168 30.61 -10.25 -6.44
C SER A 168 30.40 -10.25 -7.95
N ALA A 169 29.13 -10.33 -8.37
CA ALA A 169 28.66 -10.15 -9.75
C ALA A 169 27.28 -9.48 -9.73
N PRO A 170 26.86 -8.81 -10.81
CA PRO A 170 25.55 -8.18 -10.90
C PRO A 170 24.41 -9.20 -10.69
N PRO A 171 23.55 -9.04 -9.67
CA PRO A 171 22.42 -9.95 -9.44
C PRO A 171 21.28 -9.75 -10.46
N VAL A 172 21.25 -8.58 -11.11
CA VAL A 172 20.38 -8.25 -12.25
C VAL A 172 21.20 -7.52 -13.30
N GLN A 173 20.73 -7.54 -14.55
CA GLN A 173 21.41 -6.82 -15.63
C GLN A 173 21.41 -5.31 -15.35
N PRO A 174 22.45 -4.59 -15.80
CA PRO A 174 22.52 -3.14 -15.64
C PRO A 174 21.27 -2.42 -16.19
N GLU A 175 20.86 -1.37 -15.51
CA GLU A 175 19.69 -0.54 -15.85
C GLU A 175 18.37 -1.31 -15.92
N ARG A 176 18.30 -2.49 -15.30
CA ARG A 176 17.11 -3.34 -15.28
C ARG A 176 16.44 -3.31 -13.91
N PHE A 177 15.12 -3.32 -13.95
CA PHE A 177 14.26 -3.60 -12.82
C PHE A 177 13.54 -4.94 -13.04
N VAL A 178 13.72 -5.87 -12.12
CA VAL A 178 12.98 -7.13 -12.05
C VAL A 178 11.82 -6.96 -11.08
N HIS A 179 10.61 -6.87 -11.62
CA HIS A 179 9.40 -6.64 -10.84
C HIS A 179 8.95 -7.88 -10.08
N GLN A 180 8.99 -9.05 -10.73
CA GLN A 180 8.69 -10.34 -10.11
C GLN A 180 9.44 -11.45 -10.85
N ASP A 181 10.29 -12.18 -10.14
CA ASP A 181 10.95 -13.37 -10.69
C ASP A 181 10.56 -14.59 -9.85
N PHE A 182 9.61 -15.38 -10.39
CA PHE A 182 9.11 -16.60 -9.77
C PHE A 182 9.92 -17.85 -10.16
N ARG A 183 11.09 -17.72 -10.77
CA ARG A 183 11.96 -18.88 -11.03
C ARG A 183 12.43 -19.46 -9.69
N SER A 184 12.27 -20.77 -9.53
CA SER A 184 12.51 -21.51 -8.29
C SER A 184 13.68 -22.50 -8.38
N ASP A 185 14.47 -22.46 -9.47
CA ASP A 185 15.57 -23.41 -9.73
C ASP A 185 16.61 -23.53 -8.60
N HIS A 186 16.62 -22.58 -7.69
CA HIS A 186 17.48 -22.55 -6.48
C HIS A 186 16.92 -23.33 -5.30
N LEU A 187 15.66 -23.76 -5.38
CA LEU A 187 14.99 -24.57 -4.35
C LEU A 187 15.08 -26.05 -4.70
N SER A 188 15.04 -26.92 -3.72
CA SER A 188 14.82 -28.34 -3.94
C SER A 188 13.34 -28.62 -4.22
N ASP A 189 13.03 -29.70 -4.95
CA ASP A 189 11.65 -30.12 -5.23
C ASP A 189 10.81 -30.25 -3.95
N LEU A 190 11.43 -30.67 -2.83
CA LEU A 190 10.78 -30.80 -1.55
C LEU A 190 10.43 -29.44 -0.93
N GLU A 191 11.33 -28.47 -1.02
CA GLU A 191 11.06 -27.10 -0.50
C GLU A 191 10.00 -26.41 -1.35
N GLU A 192 10.07 -26.55 -2.67
CA GLU A 192 9.06 -26.00 -3.59
C GLU A 192 7.67 -26.58 -3.32
N ALA A 193 7.57 -27.89 -3.11
CA ALA A 193 6.28 -28.55 -2.84
C ALA A 193 5.69 -28.27 -1.45
N GLN A 194 6.52 -27.97 -0.45
CA GLN A 194 6.09 -27.84 0.96
C GLN A 194 5.94 -26.41 1.46
N THR A 195 6.41 -25.43 0.69
CA THR A 195 6.41 -24.03 1.15
C THR A 195 5.75 -23.12 0.13
N PRO A 196 5.03 -22.07 0.57
CA PRO A 196 4.42 -21.12 -0.35
C PRO A 196 5.47 -20.48 -1.27
N PRO A 197 5.13 -20.16 -2.53
CA PRO A 197 6.05 -19.57 -3.48
C PRO A 197 6.49 -18.16 -3.07
N THR A 198 7.70 -17.80 -3.47
CA THR A 198 8.29 -16.47 -3.33
C THR A 198 8.83 -15.99 -4.67
N PHE A 199 9.08 -14.71 -4.79
CA PHE A 199 9.68 -14.12 -5.97
C PHE A 199 10.79 -13.15 -5.61
N LEU A 200 11.76 -13.00 -6.50
CA LEU A 200 12.76 -11.95 -6.41
C LEU A 200 12.17 -10.63 -6.94
N TYR A 201 12.35 -9.56 -6.18
CA TYR A 201 12.18 -8.17 -6.58
C TYR A 201 13.56 -7.53 -6.54
N ALA A 202 14.05 -6.97 -7.67
CA ALA A 202 15.44 -6.53 -7.72
C ALA A 202 15.67 -5.40 -8.72
N MET A 203 16.57 -4.48 -8.36
CA MET A 203 16.87 -3.32 -9.18
C MET A 203 18.34 -2.91 -9.09
N ASP A 204 18.87 -2.45 -10.22
CA ASP A 204 20.16 -1.79 -10.30
C ASP A 204 20.02 -0.33 -9.85
N LEU A 205 20.67 0.04 -8.75
CA LEU A 205 20.69 1.41 -8.22
C LEU A 205 21.86 2.23 -8.79
N GLY A 206 22.61 1.69 -9.74
CA GLY A 206 23.77 2.33 -10.33
C GLY A 206 25.03 2.19 -9.47
N GLN A 207 26.18 2.50 -10.07
CA GLN A 207 27.50 2.48 -9.42
C GLN A 207 27.85 1.13 -8.74
N GLY A 208 27.26 0.01 -9.22
CA GLY A 208 27.47 -1.33 -8.67
C GLY A 208 26.74 -1.59 -7.35
N VAL A 209 25.74 -0.78 -7.02
CA VAL A 209 24.84 -0.99 -5.89
C VAL A 209 23.51 -1.53 -6.41
N TYR A 210 22.96 -2.52 -5.72
CA TYR A 210 21.70 -3.16 -6.07
C TYR A 210 20.80 -3.26 -4.83
N LEU A 211 19.48 -3.16 -5.04
CA LEU A 211 18.47 -3.65 -4.10
C LEU A 211 17.98 -4.99 -4.61
N ILE A 212 18.01 -6.00 -3.76
CA ILE A 212 17.41 -7.32 -4.05
C ILE A 212 16.59 -7.79 -2.86
N GLU A 213 15.38 -8.25 -3.13
CA GLU A 213 14.45 -8.73 -2.10
C GLU A 213 13.84 -10.06 -2.50
N GLU A 214 13.82 -11.01 -1.59
CA GLU A 214 12.96 -12.19 -1.69
C GLU A 214 11.65 -11.86 -0.99
N THR A 215 10.55 -11.98 -1.73
CA THR A 215 9.23 -11.49 -1.33
C THR A 215 8.20 -12.62 -1.41
N SER A 216 7.36 -12.77 -0.37
CA SER A 216 6.18 -13.62 -0.44
C SER A 216 4.99 -12.86 -1.04
N LEU A 217 4.03 -13.57 -1.63
CA LEU A 217 2.67 -13.06 -1.75
C LEU A 217 2.00 -12.99 -0.38
N ALA A 218 0.77 -12.48 -0.34
CA ALA A 218 0.01 -12.41 0.90
C ALA A 218 -0.26 -13.81 1.48
N LEU A 219 0.09 -14.01 2.75
CA LEU A 219 -0.11 -15.27 3.49
C LEU A 219 -0.68 -15.00 4.89
N ALA A 220 -1.49 -15.93 5.39
CA ALA A 220 -1.98 -15.94 6.76
C ALA A 220 -1.77 -17.34 7.38
N PRO A 221 -0.82 -17.51 8.31
CA PRO A 221 0.09 -16.48 8.85
C PRO A 221 1.11 -15.97 7.82
N ALA A 222 1.74 -14.83 8.11
CA ALA A 222 2.81 -14.27 7.29
C ALA A 222 3.98 -15.26 7.16
N MET A 223 4.67 -15.25 6.02
CA MET A 223 5.95 -15.97 5.88
C MET A 223 6.99 -15.35 6.83
N GLY A 224 7.78 -16.21 7.49
CA GLY A 224 8.85 -15.75 8.37
C GLY A 224 9.95 -15.03 7.59
N LEU A 225 10.45 -13.93 8.15
CA LEU A 225 11.55 -13.17 7.52
C LEU A 225 12.84 -13.99 7.42
N ASP A 226 13.07 -14.91 8.35
CA ASP A 226 14.18 -15.88 8.34
C ASP A 226 14.10 -16.85 7.17
N VAL A 227 12.89 -17.22 6.74
CA VAL A 227 12.67 -18.06 5.55
C VAL A 227 13.04 -17.27 4.29
N LEU A 228 12.60 -16.02 4.20
CA LEU A 228 12.90 -15.14 3.06
C LEU A 228 14.39 -14.83 2.96
N GLU A 229 15.04 -14.50 4.09
CA GLU A 229 16.49 -14.31 4.17
C GLU A 229 17.25 -15.54 3.65
N ARG A 230 16.89 -16.73 4.14
CA ARG A 230 17.51 -17.98 3.68
C ARG A 230 17.33 -18.20 2.18
N ARG A 231 16.11 -17.98 1.66
CA ARG A 231 15.83 -18.15 0.22
C ARG A 231 16.58 -17.15 -0.65
N LEU A 232 16.70 -15.90 -0.23
CA LEU A 232 17.51 -14.91 -0.93
C LEU A 232 18.97 -15.38 -1.04
N HIS A 233 19.55 -15.86 0.06
CA HIS A 233 20.91 -16.38 0.05
C HIS A 233 21.06 -17.68 -0.75
N GLN A 234 20.05 -18.58 -0.75
CA GLN A 234 20.04 -19.77 -1.62
C GLN A 234 20.03 -19.37 -3.10
N ARG A 235 19.19 -18.40 -3.49
CA ARG A 235 19.12 -17.85 -4.85
C ARG A 235 20.45 -17.25 -5.29
N LEU A 236 21.05 -16.39 -4.47
CA LEU A 236 22.36 -15.82 -4.73
C LEU A 236 23.44 -16.89 -4.92
N LYS A 237 23.50 -17.84 -3.99
CA LYS A 237 24.46 -18.97 -4.05
C LYS A 237 24.27 -19.81 -5.30
N PHE A 238 23.05 -20.11 -5.71
CA PHE A 238 22.73 -20.85 -6.93
C PHE A 238 23.30 -20.16 -8.17
N HIS A 239 23.26 -18.83 -8.21
CA HIS A 239 23.83 -18.03 -9.29
C HIS A 239 25.32 -17.73 -9.11
N GLY A 240 25.99 -18.25 -8.07
CA GLY A 240 27.39 -18.00 -7.79
C GLY A 240 27.70 -16.57 -7.38
N ILE A 241 26.71 -15.88 -6.80
CA ILE A 241 26.82 -14.47 -6.39
C ILE A 241 26.98 -14.40 -4.87
N GLU A 242 27.98 -13.63 -4.43
CA GLU A 242 28.24 -13.38 -3.01
C GLU A 242 27.92 -11.92 -2.69
N VAL A 243 27.36 -11.67 -1.48
CA VAL A 243 27.22 -10.31 -0.95
C VAL A 243 28.58 -9.84 -0.47
N THR A 244 29.11 -8.78 -1.07
CA THR A 244 30.44 -8.24 -0.72
C THR A 244 30.37 -7.08 0.25
N GLU A 245 29.27 -6.30 0.21
CA GLU A 245 29.04 -5.17 1.11
C GLU A 245 27.54 -4.97 1.32
N VAL A 246 27.11 -4.81 2.57
CA VAL A 246 25.72 -4.52 2.93
C VAL A 246 25.63 -3.06 3.36
N HIS A 247 24.85 -2.26 2.64
CA HIS A 247 24.57 -0.87 3.00
C HIS A 247 23.33 -0.77 3.88
N GLU A 248 22.26 -1.50 3.53
CA GLU A 248 21.00 -1.53 4.26
C GLU A 248 20.36 -2.91 4.16
N VAL A 249 19.66 -3.33 5.20
CA VAL A 249 18.80 -4.53 5.19
C VAL A 249 17.36 -4.07 5.34
N GLU A 250 16.54 -4.35 4.34
CA GLU A 250 15.11 -4.08 4.38
C GLU A 250 14.34 -5.29 4.90
N ARG A 251 13.42 -5.03 5.81
CA ARG A 251 12.48 -6.00 6.39
C ARG A 251 11.08 -5.43 6.26
N CYS A 252 10.36 -5.87 5.25
CA CYS A 252 9.01 -5.42 4.99
C CYS A 252 7.99 -6.45 5.50
N LEU A 253 6.99 -5.95 6.22
CA LEU A 253 5.82 -6.73 6.64
C LEU A 253 4.62 -5.79 6.69
N PHE A 254 3.66 -5.99 5.80
CA PHE A 254 2.47 -5.16 5.78
C PHE A 254 1.20 -5.97 5.45
N PRO A 255 0.06 -5.58 6.05
CA PRO A 255 -1.18 -6.32 5.86
C PRO A 255 -1.80 -6.06 4.49
N MET A 256 -2.16 -7.13 3.78
CA MET A 256 -2.84 -7.10 2.49
C MET A 256 -4.36 -7.24 2.64
N THR A 257 -4.81 -7.90 3.70
CA THR A 257 -6.24 -8.20 3.91
C THR A 257 -6.81 -7.53 5.16
N LEU A 258 -6.20 -6.41 5.60
CA LEU A 258 -6.69 -5.69 6.77
C LEU A 258 -8.15 -5.26 6.55
N PRO A 259 -9.08 -5.62 7.47
CA PRO A 259 -10.48 -5.22 7.33
C PRO A 259 -10.62 -3.70 7.22
N LEU A 260 -11.61 -3.24 6.47
CA LEU A 260 -11.96 -1.82 6.45
C LEU A 260 -12.25 -1.31 7.86
N PRO A 261 -11.89 -0.06 8.17
CA PRO A 261 -12.32 0.59 9.40
C PRO A 261 -13.85 0.63 9.53
N ASP A 262 -14.33 0.81 10.75
CA ASP A 262 -15.70 1.23 10.96
C ASP A 262 -15.87 2.67 10.40
N LEU A 263 -16.58 2.81 9.29
CA LEU A 263 -16.78 4.10 8.62
C LEU A 263 -17.79 5.02 9.34
N GLN A 264 -18.36 4.55 10.46
CA GLN A 264 -19.28 5.33 11.30
C GLN A 264 -18.61 5.84 12.58
N GLN A 265 -17.29 5.65 12.76
CA GLN A 265 -16.58 6.15 13.94
C GLN A 265 -16.22 7.63 13.83
N PRO A 266 -16.09 8.35 14.97
CA PRO A 266 -15.80 9.79 14.99
C PRO A 266 -14.32 10.15 14.74
N VAL A 267 -13.47 9.16 14.45
CA VAL A 267 -12.09 9.33 14.00
C VAL A 267 -12.02 8.96 12.54
N VAL A 268 -11.38 9.77 11.72
CA VAL A 268 -11.04 9.44 10.33
C VAL A 268 -9.64 8.82 10.29
N ALA A 269 -9.37 7.97 9.32
CA ALA A 269 -8.02 7.46 9.10
C ALA A 269 -7.50 7.81 7.71
N PHE A 270 -6.15 7.71 7.55
CA PHE A 270 -5.52 7.83 6.24
C PHE A 270 -4.32 6.89 6.12
N GLY A 271 -4.02 6.40 4.93
CA GLY A 271 -2.95 5.45 4.68
C GLY A 271 -3.22 4.04 5.23
N GLY A 272 -2.22 3.42 5.85
CA GLY A 272 -2.33 2.08 6.44
C GLY A 272 -3.42 1.99 7.50
N ALA A 273 -3.62 3.05 8.28
CA ALA A 273 -4.70 3.15 9.26
C ALA A 273 -6.09 3.06 8.62
N ALA A 274 -6.24 3.51 7.38
CA ALA A 274 -7.49 3.45 6.61
C ALA A 274 -7.62 2.21 5.71
N SER A 275 -6.74 1.21 5.82
CA SER A 275 -6.70 0.02 4.95
C SER A 275 -6.52 0.37 3.46
N MET A 276 -5.66 1.37 3.16
CA MET A 276 -5.45 1.87 1.80
C MET A 276 -4.42 1.08 0.98
N VAL A 277 -3.78 0.06 1.56
CA VAL A 277 -2.97 -0.89 0.77
C VAL A 277 -3.88 -1.57 -0.23
N ASN A 278 -3.51 -1.52 -1.51
CA ASN A 278 -4.29 -2.19 -2.56
C ASN A 278 -4.13 -3.72 -2.40
N PRO A 279 -5.22 -4.46 -2.19
CA PRO A 279 -5.13 -5.91 -2.00
C PRO A 279 -4.57 -6.67 -3.21
N ALA A 280 -4.67 -6.10 -4.41
CA ALA A 280 -4.18 -6.75 -5.63
C ALA A 280 -2.67 -6.56 -5.85
N SER A 281 -2.10 -5.42 -5.46
CA SER A 281 -0.73 -5.04 -5.81
C SER A 281 0.18 -4.77 -4.61
N GLY A 282 -0.37 -4.60 -3.40
CA GLY A 282 0.39 -4.12 -2.25
C GLY A 282 0.76 -2.62 -2.31
N TYR A 283 0.48 -1.94 -3.42
CA TYR A 283 0.82 -0.53 -3.59
C TYR A 283 -0.07 0.38 -2.76
N MET A 284 0.53 1.47 -2.26
CA MET A 284 -0.21 2.47 -1.49
C MET A 284 0.15 3.91 -1.89
N MET A 285 1.39 4.19 -2.32
CA MET A 285 1.86 5.56 -2.54
C MET A 285 1.03 6.32 -3.57
N GLY A 286 0.76 5.76 -4.75
CA GLY A 286 -0.11 6.37 -5.76
C GLY A 286 -1.52 6.66 -5.21
N ALA A 287 -2.08 5.70 -4.46
CA ALA A 287 -3.39 5.88 -3.82
C ALA A 287 -3.38 7.00 -2.75
N LEU A 288 -2.31 7.14 -1.96
CA LEU A 288 -2.18 8.24 -1.01
C LEU A 288 -2.24 9.58 -1.74
N LEU A 289 -1.43 9.74 -2.77
CA LEU A 289 -1.32 10.99 -3.54
C LEU A 289 -2.65 11.39 -4.20
N ARG A 290 -3.37 10.43 -4.79
CA ARG A 290 -4.65 10.67 -5.45
C ARG A 290 -5.82 10.90 -4.50
N ARG A 291 -5.78 10.33 -3.28
CA ARG A 291 -6.92 10.37 -2.35
C ARG A 291 -6.79 11.45 -1.27
N ALA A 292 -5.58 11.95 -0.99
CA ALA A 292 -5.40 13.02 0.00
C ALA A 292 -6.21 14.29 -0.34
N PRO A 293 -6.25 14.78 -1.60
CA PRO A 293 -7.09 15.92 -1.95
C PRO A 293 -8.58 15.68 -1.66
N SER A 294 -9.13 14.53 -2.06
CA SER A 294 -10.56 14.22 -1.85
C SER A 294 -10.94 14.17 -0.37
N LEU A 295 -10.09 13.60 0.48
CA LEU A 295 -10.32 13.59 1.93
C LEU A 295 -10.24 15.02 2.50
N ALA A 296 -9.24 15.80 2.07
CA ALA A 296 -9.07 17.17 2.55
C ALA A 296 -10.25 18.07 2.14
N ASP A 297 -10.75 17.95 0.91
CA ASP A 297 -11.93 18.68 0.42
C ASP A 297 -13.19 18.31 1.21
N ALA A 298 -13.40 17.01 1.48
CA ALA A 298 -14.54 16.53 2.26
C ALA A 298 -14.52 17.08 3.70
N LEU A 299 -13.36 17.06 4.34
CA LEU A 299 -13.20 17.57 5.70
C LEU A 299 -13.32 19.11 5.74
N ALA A 300 -12.73 19.83 4.79
CA ALA A 300 -12.84 21.29 4.71
C ALA A 300 -14.31 21.73 4.52
N SER A 301 -15.04 21.09 3.62
CA SER A 301 -16.46 21.36 3.41
C SER A 301 -17.30 21.05 4.64
N ALA A 302 -17.00 19.97 5.36
CA ALA A 302 -17.73 19.62 6.58
C ALA A 302 -17.42 20.59 7.73
N LEU A 303 -16.17 21.03 7.88
CA LEU A 303 -15.73 21.95 8.93
C LEU A 303 -16.18 23.40 8.70
N ALA A 304 -16.59 23.77 7.49
CA ALA A 304 -17.14 25.10 7.18
C ALA A 304 -18.44 25.41 7.97
N ASP A 305 -19.17 24.37 8.39
CA ASP A 305 -20.32 24.51 9.27
C ASP A 305 -19.87 24.31 10.74
N PRO A 306 -19.86 25.38 11.57
CA PRO A 306 -19.44 25.29 12.97
C PRO A 306 -20.35 24.46 13.85
N GLN A 307 -21.58 24.16 13.42
CA GLN A 307 -22.58 23.41 14.20
C GLN A 307 -22.51 21.89 13.92
N ARG A 308 -21.77 21.45 12.90
CA ARG A 308 -21.63 20.02 12.65
C ARG A 308 -20.91 19.32 13.79
N SER A 309 -21.49 18.21 14.23
CA SER A 309 -20.86 17.36 15.25
C SER A 309 -19.59 16.70 14.73
N THR A 310 -18.70 16.30 15.65
CA THR A 310 -17.50 15.52 15.35
C THR A 310 -17.83 14.28 14.52
N GLN A 311 -18.92 13.60 14.85
CA GLN A 311 -19.40 12.44 14.11
C GLN A 311 -19.77 12.76 12.66
N GLN A 312 -20.50 13.86 12.44
CA GLN A 312 -20.89 14.28 11.08
C GLN A 312 -19.69 14.67 10.22
N ILE A 313 -18.69 15.34 10.82
CA ILE A 313 -17.44 15.70 10.13
C ILE A 313 -16.67 14.43 9.76
N ALA A 314 -16.53 13.49 10.70
CA ALA A 314 -15.85 12.24 10.45
C ALA A 314 -16.54 11.39 9.37
N CYS A 315 -17.88 11.30 9.39
CA CYS A 315 -18.65 10.62 8.34
C CYS A 315 -18.42 11.24 6.95
N ALA A 316 -18.37 12.58 6.85
CA ALA A 316 -18.05 13.25 5.59
C ALA A 316 -16.61 12.88 5.11
N GLY A 317 -15.63 12.87 6.01
CA GLY A 317 -14.28 12.43 5.71
C GLY A 317 -14.23 10.97 5.20
N TRP A 318 -14.93 10.06 5.88
CA TRP A 318 -15.00 8.66 5.43
C TRP A 318 -15.67 8.51 4.08
N GLN A 319 -16.74 9.27 3.79
CA GLN A 319 -17.38 9.27 2.47
C GLN A 319 -16.45 9.80 1.38
N GLY A 320 -15.66 10.84 1.67
CA GLY A 320 -14.64 11.36 0.73
C GLY A 320 -13.51 10.37 0.46
N LEU A 321 -13.10 9.61 1.47
CA LEU A 321 -12.02 8.61 1.34
C LEU A 321 -12.51 7.28 0.76
N TRP A 322 -13.65 6.78 1.22
CA TRP A 322 -14.25 5.50 0.88
C TRP A 322 -15.68 5.68 0.32
N PRO A 323 -15.86 6.34 -0.84
CA PRO A 323 -17.15 6.36 -1.51
C PRO A 323 -17.57 4.94 -1.93
N ALA A 324 -18.85 4.72 -2.15
CA ALA A 324 -19.41 3.41 -2.40
C ALA A 324 -18.76 2.66 -3.58
N ASP A 325 -18.40 3.37 -4.66
CA ASP A 325 -17.70 2.75 -5.80
C ASP A 325 -16.33 2.20 -5.40
N ARG A 326 -15.57 2.93 -4.57
CA ARG A 326 -14.26 2.48 -4.09
C ARG A 326 -14.39 1.31 -3.10
N LEU A 327 -15.43 1.30 -2.26
CA LEU A 327 -15.73 0.14 -1.40
C LEU A 327 -16.02 -1.11 -2.24
N ARG A 328 -16.79 -0.97 -3.31
CA ARG A 328 -17.07 -2.07 -4.24
C ARG A 328 -15.80 -2.63 -4.87
N LYS A 329 -14.94 -1.76 -5.39
CA LYS A 329 -13.65 -2.17 -5.96
C LYS A 329 -12.76 -2.88 -4.92
N TYR A 330 -12.70 -2.36 -3.70
CA TYR A 330 -11.95 -3.00 -2.61
C TYR A 330 -12.39 -4.44 -2.38
N TYR A 331 -13.69 -4.74 -2.38
CA TYR A 331 -14.18 -6.11 -2.23
C TYR A 331 -13.85 -7.00 -3.43
N LEU A 332 -13.84 -6.47 -4.64
CA LEU A 332 -13.39 -7.22 -5.83
C LEU A 332 -11.89 -7.52 -5.78
N TYR A 333 -11.05 -6.57 -5.39
CA TYR A 333 -9.63 -6.82 -5.20
C TYR A 333 -9.37 -7.85 -4.10
N ARG A 334 -10.08 -7.76 -2.98
CA ARG A 334 -10.01 -8.76 -1.91
C ARG A 334 -10.45 -10.14 -2.39
N PHE A 335 -11.51 -10.22 -3.19
CA PHE A 335 -11.95 -11.46 -3.83
C PHE A 335 -10.85 -12.07 -4.70
N GLY A 336 -10.19 -11.29 -5.53
CA GLY A 336 -9.06 -11.75 -6.34
C GLY A 336 -7.89 -12.25 -5.50
N LEU A 337 -7.51 -11.52 -4.45
CA LEU A 337 -6.44 -11.91 -3.56
C LEU A 337 -6.72 -13.22 -2.82
N GLU A 338 -7.96 -13.46 -2.36
CA GLU A 338 -8.37 -14.73 -1.73
C GLU A 338 -8.13 -15.94 -2.65
N LYS A 339 -8.20 -15.75 -3.98
CA LYS A 339 -7.86 -16.79 -4.95
C LYS A 339 -6.35 -17.02 -5.02
N LEU A 340 -5.61 -15.94 -5.21
CA LEU A 340 -4.14 -15.97 -5.36
C LEU A 340 -3.44 -16.60 -4.16
N MET A 341 -3.92 -16.35 -2.95
CA MET A 341 -3.35 -16.92 -1.72
C MET A 341 -3.41 -18.46 -1.64
N ARG A 342 -4.17 -19.11 -2.53
CA ARG A 342 -4.31 -20.59 -2.55
C ARG A 342 -3.67 -21.22 -3.77
N PHE A 343 -3.18 -20.41 -4.70
CA PHE A 343 -2.51 -20.94 -5.89
C PHE A 343 -1.17 -21.55 -5.50
N ASP A 344 -0.86 -22.68 -6.07
CA ASP A 344 0.49 -23.19 -6.09
C ASP A 344 1.39 -22.35 -7.01
N GLU A 345 2.67 -22.64 -7.05
CA GLU A 345 3.64 -21.87 -7.81
C GLU A 345 3.34 -21.86 -9.31
N GLN A 346 2.96 -23.00 -9.88
CA GLN A 346 2.65 -23.11 -11.31
C GLN A 346 1.39 -22.32 -11.65
N GLN A 347 0.34 -22.41 -10.84
CA GLN A 347 -0.88 -21.64 -11.02
C GLN A 347 -0.61 -20.12 -10.91
N LEU A 348 0.27 -19.69 -10.00
CA LEU A 348 0.67 -18.27 -9.90
C LEU A 348 1.41 -17.81 -11.15
N LYS A 349 2.38 -18.58 -11.63
CA LYS A 349 3.10 -18.27 -12.87
C LYS A 349 2.15 -18.15 -14.06
N HIS A 350 1.25 -19.13 -14.25
CA HIS A 350 0.23 -19.10 -15.29
C HIS A 350 -0.76 -17.93 -15.14
N PHE A 351 -1.14 -17.59 -13.91
CA PHE A 351 -2.01 -16.46 -13.64
C PHE A 351 -1.36 -15.14 -14.04
N PHE A 352 -0.08 -14.92 -13.67
CA PHE A 352 0.61 -13.68 -14.00
C PHE A 352 0.94 -13.56 -15.48
N ASP A 353 1.24 -14.66 -16.20
CA ASP A 353 1.35 -14.65 -17.66
C ASP A 353 0.03 -14.18 -18.31
N ALA A 354 -1.10 -14.72 -17.86
CA ALA A 354 -2.41 -14.31 -18.34
C ALA A 354 -2.76 -12.87 -17.94
N PHE A 355 -2.38 -12.44 -16.72
CA PHE A 355 -2.65 -11.09 -16.22
C PHE A 355 -1.89 -10.03 -17.02
N PHE A 356 -0.61 -10.22 -17.29
CA PHE A 356 0.17 -9.25 -18.04
C PHE A 356 0.00 -9.37 -19.56
N SER A 357 -0.75 -10.38 -20.05
CA SER A 357 -1.16 -10.48 -21.46
C SER A 357 -2.44 -9.69 -21.79
N ILE A 358 -3.23 -9.23 -20.79
CA ILE A 358 -4.34 -8.32 -21.06
C ILE A 358 -3.79 -6.93 -21.46
N PRO A 359 -4.60 -6.06 -22.14
CA PRO A 359 -4.14 -4.73 -22.52
C PRO A 359 -3.51 -3.93 -21.40
N GLN A 360 -2.44 -3.19 -21.72
CA GLN A 360 -1.63 -2.48 -20.71
C GLN A 360 -2.45 -1.48 -19.90
N ASP A 361 -3.36 -0.75 -20.50
CA ASP A 361 -4.26 0.18 -19.79
C ASP A 361 -5.15 -0.53 -18.77
N GLN A 362 -5.49 -1.80 -18.99
CA GLN A 362 -6.29 -2.60 -18.07
C GLN A 362 -5.46 -3.13 -16.89
N TRP A 363 -4.31 -3.78 -17.14
CA TRP A 363 -3.51 -4.30 -16.03
C TRP A 363 -2.86 -3.17 -15.22
N SER A 364 -2.43 -2.08 -15.88
CA SER A 364 -1.85 -0.93 -15.18
C SER A 364 -2.88 -0.21 -14.29
N GLY A 365 -4.06 0.06 -14.84
CA GLY A 365 -5.16 0.66 -14.08
C GLY A 365 -5.70 -0.25 -12.97
N PHE A 366 -5.62 -1.60 -13.17
CA PHE A 366 -5.94 -2.59 -12.14
C PHE A 366 -4.97 -2.48 -10.95
N LEU A 367 -3.67 -2.46 -11.20
CA LEU A 367 -2.65 -2.38 -10.15
C LEU A 367 -2.65 -1.02 -9.43
N ALA A 368 -2.94 0.07 -10.15
CA ALA A 368 -3.00 1.42 -9.61
C ALA A 368 -4.34 1.79 -8.92
N ASP A 369 -5.37 0.93 -8.98
CA ASP A 369 -6.75 1.23 -8.53
C ASP A 369 -7.38 2.44 -9.26
N GLU A 370 -7.11 2.56 -10.56
CA GLU A 370 -7.62 3.66 -11.40
C GLU A 370 -8.82 3.28 -12.26
N LEU A 371 -9.05 1.98 -12.48
CA LEU A 371 -10.21 1.52 -13.23
C LEU A 371 -11.53 1.87 -12.51
N SER A 372 -12.56 2.21 -13.28
CA SER A 372 -13.93 2.21 -12.75
C SER A 372 -14.36 0.78 -12.39
N THR A 373 -15.41 0.64 -11.58
CA THR A 373 -15.91 -0.71 -11.21
C THR A 373 -16.26 -1.56 -12.43
N SER A 374 -16.86 -0.98 -13.48
CA SER A 374 -17.19 -1.70 -14.72
C SER A 374 -15.95 -2.13 -15.50
N GLN A 375 -14.94 -1.28 -15.60
CA GLN A 375 -13.66 -1.59 -16.24
C GLN A 375 -12.90 -2.68 -15.45
N LEU A 376 -12.92 -2.60 -14.12
CA LEU A 376 -12.32 -3.63 -13.26
C LEU A 376 -12.95 -5.01 -13.48
N VAL A 377 -14.30 -5.07 -13.50
CA VAL A 377 -15.01 -6.32 -13.80
C VAL A 377 -14.68 -6.81 -15.20
N ALA A 378 -14.65 -5.92 -16.20
CA ALA A 378 -14.29 -6.29 -17.58
C ALA A 378 -12.86 -6.84 -17.69
N ALA A 379 -11.89 -6.24 -16.97
CA ALA A 379 -10.52 -6.74 -16.92
C ALA A 379 -10.44 -8.13 -16.24
N MET A 380 -11.18 -8.34 -15.14
CA MET A 380 -11.24 -9.65 -14.46
C MET A 380 -11.87 -10.74 -15.35
N VAL A 381 -12.93 -10.42 -16.09
CA VAL A 381 -13.55 -11.33 -17.04
C VAL A 381 -12.59 -11.67 -18.19
N ARG A 382 -11.90 -10.67 -18.73
CA ARG A 382 -10.90 -10.89 -19.79
C ARG A 382 -9.77 -11.79 -19.32
N LEU A 383 -9.23 -11.51 -18.14
CA LEU A 383 -8.22 -12.35 -17.50
C LEU A 383 -8.70 -13.81 -17.36
N PHE A 384 -9.92 -14.00 -16.84
CA PHE A 384 -10.51 -15.33 -16.72
C PHE A 384 -10.62 -16.05 -18.07
N MET A 385 -10.99 -15.34 -19.14
CA MET A 385 -11.12 -15.91 -20.48
C MET A 385 -9.75 -16.31 -21.09
N GLN A 386 -8.69 -15.59 -20.75
CA GLN A 386 -7.33 -15.84 -21.25
C GLN A 386 -6.56 -16.85 -20.40
N ALA A 387 -6.90 -16.95 -19.10
CA ALA A 387 -6.23 -17.86 -18.17
C ALA A 387 -6.35 -19.34 -18.60
N PRO A 388 -5.32 -20.17 -18.39
CA PRO A 388 -5.38 -21.61 -18.65
C PRO A 388 -6.37 -22.34 -17.71
N ASN A 389 -6.67 -23.60 -18.04
CA ASN A 389 -7.75 -24.34 -17.37
C ASN A 389 -7.51 -24.56 -15.88
N ASP A 390 -6.29 -24.80 -15.44
CA ASP A 390 -5.90 -24.97 -14.04
C ASP A 390 -6.23 -23.72 -13.22
N VAL A 391 -5.87 -22.55 -13.74
CA VAL A 391 -6.19 -21.24 -13.13
C VAL A 391 -7.70 -21.00 -13.14
N ARG A 392 -8.38 -21.19 -14.30
CA ARG A 392 -9.85 -21.01 -14.39
C ARG A 392 -10.62 -21.88 -13.41
N TRP A 393 -10.22 -23.15 -13.28
CA TRP A 393 -10.85 -24.07 -12.34
C TRP A 393 -10.72 -23.58 -10.89
N SER A 394 -9.54 -23.15 -10.48
CA SER A 394 -9.28 -22.61 -9.15
C SER A 394 -10.02 -21.30 -8.90
N LEU A 395 -10.14 -20.42 -9.92
CA LEU A 395 -10.92 -19.20 -9.83
C LEU A 395 -12.43 -19.44 -9.63
N MET A 396 -12.98 -20.56 -10.13
CA MET A 396 -14.40 -20.92 -9.95
C MET A 396 -14.71 -21.53 -8.58
N GLN A 397 -13.73 -21.94 -7.79
CA GLN A 397 -13.95 -22.51 -6.46
C GLN A 397 -14.16 -21.39 -5.42
N PHE A 398 -14.99 -21.65 -4.40
CA PHE A 398 -15.34 -20.70 -3.34
C PHE A 398 -15.19 -21.33 -1.93
N PRO A 399 -13.99 -21.81 -1.57
CA PRO A 399 -13.82 -22.53 -0.30
C PRO A 399 -13.66 -21.61 0.92
N GLY A 400 -13.51 -20.30 0.75
CA GLY A 400 -13.20 -19.33 1.81
C GLY A 400 -14.18 -18.16 1.90
N GLN A 401 -13.65 -16.94 1.98
CA GLN A 401 -14.44 -15.72 2.17
C GLN A 401 -15.04 -15.14 0.87
N GLU A 402 -14.80 -15.78 -0.28
CA GLU A 402 -15.15 -15.24 -1.59
C GLU A 402 -16.65 -14.97 -1.74
N SER A 403 -17.52 -15.88 -1.28
CA SER A 403 -18.96 -15.67 -1.33
C SER A 403 -19.41 -14.46 -0.52
N GLN A 404 -18.79 -14.23 0.65
CA GLN A 404 -19.06 -13.06 1.47
C GLN A 404 -18.57 -11.76 0.80
N LEU A 405 -17.39 -11.76 0.20
CA LEU A 405 -16.82 -10.61 -0.50
C LEU A 405 -17.68 -10.25 -1.73
N LEU A 406 -18.13 -11.24 -2.49
CA LEU A 406 -19.05 -11.05 -3.60
C LEU A 406 -20.40 -10.48 -3.13
N TRP A 407 -20.93 -10.99 -2.04
CA TRP A 407 -22.18 -10.48 -1.47
C TRP A 407 -22.01 -9.01 -1.03
N GLN A 408 -20.90 -8.65 -0.39
CA GLN A 408 -20.59 -7.27 -0.01
C GLN A 408 -20.48 -6.36 -1.24
N PHE A 409 -19.85 -6.82 -2.32
CA PHE A 409 -19.80 -6.08 -3.58
C PHE A 409 -21.20 -5.82 -4.15
N LEU A 410 -22.07 -6.84 -4.17
CA LEU A 410 -23.42 -6.75 -4.75
C LEU A 410 -24.37 -5.92 -3.86
N SER A 411 -24.29 -6.05 -2.54
CA SER A 411 -25.15 -5.31 -1.60
C SER A 411 -24.95 -3.80 -1.65
N LEU A 412 -23.71 -3.34 -1.88
CA LEU A 412 -23.41 -1.92 -2.09
C LEU A 412 -23.96 -1.39 -3.43
N GLN A 413 -24.20 -2.25 -4.41
CA GLN A 413 -24.85 -1.86 -5.67
C GLN A 413 -26.35 -1.61 -5.49
N ALA A 414 -27.03 -2.46 -4.72
CA ALA A 414 -28.46 -2.36 -4.47
C ALA A 414 -28.85 -1.12 -3.61
N ALA A 415 -27.91 -0.61 -2.81
CA ALA A 415 -28.13 0.59 -1.98
C ALA A 415 -28.02 1.92 -2.78
N GLN A 416 -27.58 1.88 -4.04
CA GLN A 416 -27.43 3.05 -4.92
C GLN A 416 -28.47 3.11 -6.05
N ALA A 417 -29.20 2.02 -6.30
CA ALA A 417 -30.30 1.92 -7.26
C ALA A 417 -31.64 2.21 -6.56
#